data_7731eaae21537b8cf35be702e48fa9e2
#
_entry.id   7731eaae21537b8cf35be702e48fa9e2
#
_cell.length_a   1.000
_cell.length_b   1.000
_cell.length_c   1.000
_cell.angle_alpha   90.00
_cell.angle_beta   90.00
_cell.angle_gamma   90.00
#
_symmetry.space_group_name_H-M   'P 1'
#
loop_
_entity.id
_entity.type
_entity.pdbx_description
1 polymer ?
#
loop_
_entity_poly.entity_id
_entity_poly.type
_entity_poly.pdbx_seq_one_letter_code
_entity_poly.pdbx_strand_id
1 'polypeptide(L)'
;MSAVAPNGPSAIRHRAGKGEPLLLLHGFTACADAWSPILPALERHHDTIAVTFHGHSGGPPIPAGFGHTMSDSADLAERELDAAGLRKVHLVGNSLGGWLAIELARRGRALSLVAISPGGGWEPGSAEVKRIRRLFLRIRATLRVGGPLAPFLARFAATRRVALGEVIAHPERMSVSDARGLIEAAWRCDAFDGVMGALSREPAPGPVTDGGCRMRLVWGTRDRMLPMPRYSDRWRRMIPTADWVELKGAGHVPMFDDPEGVARSILQVTANVT
;
A
#
# COMPACT_ATOMS: atom_id res chain seq x y z
N MET A 1 9.00 -30.81 -13.84
CA MET A 1 8.77 -29.57 -14.57
C MET A 1 9.66 -28.51 -13.91
N SER A 2 10.69 -28.07 -14.61
CA SER A 2 11.71 -27.13 -14.12
C SER A 2 11.05 -25.76 -13.94
N ALA A 3 11.09 -25.22 -12.72
CA ALA A 3 10.63 -23.85 -12.46
C ALA A 3 11.56 -22.89 -13.23
N VAL A 4 11.01 -22.18 -14.21
CA VAL A 4 11.68 -21.07 -14.87
C VAL A 4 11.86 -19.98 -13.82
N ALA A 5 13.11 -19.74 -13.43
CA ALA A 5 13.44 -18.60 -12.58
C ALA A 5 12.92 -17.31 -13.24
N PRO A 6 12.33 -16.35 -12.50
CA PRO A 6 11.87 -15.10 -13.07
C PRO A 6 13.05 -14.34 -13.65
N ASN A 7 13.06 -14.15 -14.99
CA ASN A 7 14.13 -13.48 -15.74
C ASN A 7 14.08 -11.94 -15.53
N GLY A 8 13.96 -11.46 -14.30
CA GLY A 8 13.91 -10.04 -13.98
C GLY A 8 14.30 -9.72 -12.54
N PRO A 9 14.59 -8.45 -12.23
CA PRO A 9 14.89 -8.04 -10.86
C PRO A 9 13.66 -8.25 -9.97
N SER A 10 13.87 -8.87 -8.77
CA SER A 10 12.81 -9.11 -7.77
C SER A 10 12.19 -7.80 -7.29
N ALA A 11 10.92 -7.84 -6.92
CA ALA A 11 10.22 -6.73 -6.27
C ALA A 11 10.57 -6.60 -4.77
N ILE A 12 11.14 -7.64 -4.15
CA ILE A 12 11.53 -7.63 -2.74
C ILE A 12 12.68 -6.63 -2.54
N ARG A 13 12.47 -5.63 -1.66
CA ARG A 13 13.45 -4.60 -1.31
C ARG A 13 13.97 -4.71 0.10
N HIS A 14 13.18 -5.34 0.97
CA HIS A 14 13.54 -5.61 2.34
C HIS A 14 13.04 -7.00 2.74
N ARG A 15 13.87 -7.76 3.42
CA ARG A 15 13.49 -9.00 4.08
C ARG A 15 14.35 -9.20 5.31
N ALA A 16 13.72 -9.24 6.49
CA ALA A 16 14.39 -9.45 7.76
C ALA A 16 13.44 -10.03 8.81
N GLY A 17 14.03 -10.52 9.91
CA GLY A 17 13.27 -11.17 10.97
C GLY A 17 13.19 -12.68 10.80
N LYS A 18 12.38 -13.33 11.63
CA LYS A 18 12.14 -14.77 11.64
C LYS A 18 10.70 -15.06 12.07
N GLY A 19 10.14 -16.14 11.61
CA GLY A 19 8.77 -16.55 11.92
C GLY A 19 7.95 -16.75 10.66
N GLU A 20 6.62 -16.66 10.77
CA GLU A 20 5.74 -16.74 9.62
C GLU A 20 5.94 -15.55 8.68
N PRO A 21 5.87 -15.77 7.36
CA PRO A 21 6.14 -14.72 6.38
C PRO A 21 5.04 -13.65 6.40
N LEU A 22 5.45 -12.38 6.46
CA LEU A 22 4.59 -11.20 6.46
C LEU A 22 4.96 -10.30 5.29
N LEU A 23 4.03 -10.15 4.34
CA LEU A 23 4.21 -9.34 3.13
C LEU A 23 3.61 -7.95 3.31
N LEU A 24 4.42 -6.92 3.07
CA LEU A 24 4.06 -5.51 3.15
C LEU A 24 3.94 -4.90 1.74
N LEU A 25 2.75 -4.40 1.41
CA LEU A 25 2.35 -3.86 0.10
C LEU A 25 2.06 -2.36 0.23
N HIS A 26 2.92 -1.51 -0.35
CA HIS A 26 2.82 -0.05 -0.22
C HIS A 26 1.69 0.57 -1.06
N GLY A 27 1.38 1.84 -0.80
CA GLY A 27 0.40 2.62 -1.56
C GLY A 27 0.92 3.09 -2.92
N PHE A 28 0.00 3.56 -3.78
CA PHE A 28 0.36 4.15 -5.06
C PHE A 28 1.31 5.34 -4.89
N THR A 29 2.31 5.44 -5.75
CA THR A 29 3.42 6.42 -5.73
C THR A 29 4.40 6.31 -4.56
N ALA A 30 4.26 5.30 -3.68
CA ALA A 30 5.21 5.02 -2.61
C ALA A 30 6.21 3.92 -3.03
N CYS A 31 6.99 3.41 -2.09
CA CYS A 31 7.92 2.29 -2.21
C CYS A 31 7.99 1.52 -0.88
N ALA A 32 8.84 0.50 -0.78
CA ALA A 32 9.02 -0.30 0.43
C ALA A 32 9.36 0.53 1.67
N ASP A 33 10.07 1.66 1.50
CA ASP A 33 10.47 2.53 2.61
C ASP A 33 9.29 3.18 3.35
N ALA A 34 8.08 3.15 2.78
CA ALA A 34 6.87 3.59 3.48
C ALA A 34 6.58 2.78 4.75
N TRP A 35 7.20 1.61 4.89
CA TRP A 35 7.07 0.72 6.05
C TRP A 35 8.16 0.90 7.09
N SER A 36 9.22 1.69 6.80
CA SER A 36 10.39 1.86 7.66
C SER A 36 10.08 2.13 9.14
N PRO A 37 9.04 2.94 9.51
CA PRO A 37 8.79 3.23 10.93
C PRO A 37 8.32 2.02 11.75
N ILE A 38 7.79 0.98 11.09
CA ILE A 38 7.21 -0.18 11.78
C ILE A 38 7.99 -1.48 11.57
N LEU A 39 8.95 -1.52 10.62
CA LEU A 39 9.76 -2.71 10.36
C LEU A 39 10.38 -3.30 11.63
N PRO A 40 11.06 -2.53 12.52
CA PRO A 40 11.70 -3.10 13.70
C PRO A 40 10.72 -3.77 14.66
N ALA A 41 9.45 -3.34 14.68
CA ALA A 41 8.43 -3.96 15.52
C ALA A 41 7.98 -5.30 14.93
N LEU A 42 7.81 -5.37 13.60
CA LEU A 42 7.32 -6.57 12.91
C LEU A 42 8.38 -7.67 12.81
N GLU A 43 9.63 -7.30 12.57
CA GLU A 43 10.79 -8.22 12.42
C GLU A 43 11.09 -9.04 13.68
N ARG A 44 10.64 -8.58 14.83
CA ARG A 44 10.75 -9.35 16.08
C ARG A 44 9.84 -10.58 16.10
N HIS A 45 8.82 -10.64 15.23
CA HIS A 45 7.76 -11.64 15.25
C HIS A 45 7.61 -12.40 13.92
N HIS A 46 8.08 -11.80 12.82
CA HIS A 46 7.84 -12.31 11.46
C HIS A 46 9.08 -12.28 10.58
N ASP A 47 9.14 -13.16 9.59
CA ASP A 47 9.96 -12.99 8.39
C ASP A 47 9.29 -11.89 7.54
N THR A 48 9.67 -10.65 7.79
CA THR A 48 9.02 -9.44 7.23
C THR A 48 9.59 -9.12 5.87
N ILE A 49 8.72 -9.06 4.86
CA ILE A 49 9.05 -8.86 3.45
C ILE A 49 8.35 -7.59 2.97
N ALA A 50 9.11 -6.55 2.59
CA ALA A 50 8.54 -5.36 1.95
C ALA A 50 8.95 -5.31 0.48
N VAL A 51 7.95 -5.17 -0.39
CA VAL A 51 8.14 -5.09 -1.84
C VAL A 51 8.00 -3.67 -2.35
N THR A 52 8.64 -3.37 -3.49
CA THR A 52 8.34 -2.19 -4.29
C THR A 52 7.75 -2.64 -5.61
N PHE A 53 6.56 -2.13 -5.94
CA PHE A 53 5.83 -2.51 -7.15
C PHE A 53 6.56 -2.11 -8.42
N HIS A 54 6.29 -2.81 -9.52
CA HIS A 54 6.84 -2.52 -10.84
C HIS A 54 6.51 -1.08 -11.27
N GLY A 55 7.52 -0.39 -11.79
CA GLY A 55 7.40 1.00 -12.20
C GLY A 55 7.28 2.02 -11.07
N HIS A 56 7.40 1.59 -9.80
CA HIS A 56 7.54 2.49 -8.65
C HIS A 56 9.03 2.71 -8.35
N SER A 57 9.35 3.81 -7.70
CA SER A 57 10.74 4.22 -7.43
C SER A 57 11.53 3.14 -6.68
N GLY A 58 12.63 2.69 -7.27
CA GLY A 58 13.43 1.58 -6.75
C GLY A 58 12.85 0.19 -7.00
N GLY A 59 11.68 0.08 -7.61
CA GLY A 59 11.07 -1.20 -8.01
C GLY A 59 11.61 -1.74 -9.33
N PRO A 60 11.15 -2.94 -9.74
CA PRO A 60 11.46 -3.49 -11.05
C PRO A 60 10.84 -2.65 -12.19
N PRO A 61 11.37 -2.73 -13.41
CA PRO A 61 10.75 -2.10 -14.57
C PRO A 61 9.35 -2.67 -14.84
N ILE A 62 8.52 -1.87 -15.50
CA ILE A 62 7.19 -2.29 -15.91
C ILE A 62 7.33 -3.39 -16.99
N PRO A 63 6.73 -4.58 -16.80
CA PRO A 63 6.77 -5.62 -17.81
C PRO A 63 6.06 -5.20 -19.11
N ALA A 64 6.54 -5.67 -20.25
CA ALA A 64 5.87 -5.46 -21.54
C ALA A 64 4.44 -6.04 -21.48
N GLY A 65 3.46 -5.26 -21.97
CA GLY A 65 2.05 -5.65 -21.98
C GLY A 65 1.34 -5.57 -20.62
N PHE A 66 1.98 -5.03 -19.58
CA PHE A 66 1.36 -4.86 -18.27
C PHE A 66 0.22 -3.85 -18.31
N GLY A 67 -1.00 -4.29 -18.02
CA GLY A 67 -2.21 -3.47 -18.12
C GLY A 67 -2.46 -2.57 -16.91
N HIS A 68 -1.67 -2.70 -15.86
CA HIS A 68 -1.82 -1.99 -14.58
C HIS A 68 -3.14 -2.24 -13.85
N THR A 69 -3.85 -3.31 -14.19
CA THR A 69 -5.06 -3.72 -13.48
C THR A 69 -4.70 -4.36 -12.12
N MET A 70 -5.70 -4.50 -11.25
CA MET A 70 -5.51 -5.21 -9.99
C MET A 70 -5.16 -6.69 -10.22
N SER A 71 -5.76 -7.30 -11.25
CA SER A 71 -5.44 -8.68 -11.65
C SER A 71 -3.99 -8.81 -12.08
N ASP A 72 -3.49 -7.93 -12.98
CA ASP A 72 -2.08 -7.96 -13.41
C ASP A 72 -1.12 -7.79 -12.22
N SER A 73 -1.47 -6.89 -11.29
CA SER A 73 -0.67 -6.65 -10.09
C SER A 73 -0.64 -7.86 -9.17
N ALA A 74 -1.77 -8.55 -9.02
CA ALA A 74 -1.86 -9.79 -8.25
C ALA A 74 -1.07 -10.93 -8.90
N ASP A 75 -1.12 -11.06 -10.24
CA ASP A 75 -0.35 -12.07 -10.98
C ASP A 75 1.17 -11.86 -10.80
N LEU A 76 1.63 -10.60 -10.75
CA LEU A 76 3.03 -10.30 -10.46
C LEU A 76 3.39 -10.64 -9.02
N ALA A 77 2.55 -10.25 -8.05
CA ALA A 77 2.78 -10.54 -6.64
C ALA A 77 2.78 -12.05 -6.35
N GLU A 78 1.90 -12.82 -7.00
CA GLU A 78 1.89 -14.28 -6.89
C GLU A 78 3.16 -14.92 -7.44
N ARG A 79 3.67 -14.44 -8.58
CA ARG A 79 4.95 -14.92 -9.12
C ARG A 79 6.12 -14.64 -8.17
N GLU A 80 6.16 -13.48 -7.52
CA GLU A 80 7.19 -13.18 -6.52
C GLU A 80 7.08 -14.10 -5.29
N LEU A 81 5.86 -14.36 -4.81
CA LEU A 81 5.63 -15.30 -3.71
C LEU A 81 6.05 -16.71 -4.07
N ASP A 82 5.68 -17.19 -5.27
CA ASP A 82 6.01 -18.54 -5.74
C ASP A 82 7.52 -18.70 -5.94
N ALA A 83 8.19 -17.68 -6.50
CA ALA A 83 9.65 -17.66 -6.63
C ALA A 83 10.38 -17.68 -5.27
N ALA A 84 9.77 -17.09 -4.24
CA ALA A 84 10.27 -17.12 -2.87
C ALA A 84 9.88 -18.40 -2.09
N GLY A 85 9.15 -19.33 -2.70
CA GLY A 85 8.65 -20.56 -2.07
C GLY A 85 7.52 -20.33 -1.06
N LEU A 86 6.81 -19.19 -1.15
CA LEU A 86 5.79 -18.76 -0.19
C LEU A 86 4.38 -18.99 -0.74
N ARG A 87 3.71 -20.04 -0.30
CA ARG A 87 2.35 -20.38 -0.74
C ARG A 87 1.29 -19.45 -0.13
N LYS A 88 1.40 -19.19 1.17
CA LYS A 88 0.55 -18.25 1.92
C LYS A 88 1.42 -17.40 2.83
N VAL A 89 1.00 -16.15 3.03
CA VAL A 89 1.69 -15.18 3.89
C VAL A 89 0.66 -14.36 4.68
N HIS A 90 1.06 -13.73 5.77
CA HIS A 90 0.30 -12.64 6.34
C HIS A 90 0.36 -11.46 5.37
N LEU A 91 -0.78 -10.95 4.95
CA LEU A 91 -0.90 -9.85 3.99
C LEU A 91 -1.18 -8.54 4.72
N VAL A 92 -0.32 -7.56 4.52
CA VAL A 92 -0.53 -6.19 5.01
C VAL A 92 -0.38 -5.23 3.85
N GLY A 93 -1.37 -4.37 3.63
CA GLY A 93 -1.32 -3.41 2.54
C GLY A 93 -1.92 -2.06 2.90
N ASN A 94 -1.32 -0.99 2.37
CA ASN A 94 -1.85 0.36 2.49
C ASN A 94 -2.37 0.86 1.12
N SER A 95 -3.54 1.49 1.09
CA SER A 95 -4.09 2.13 -0.12
C SER A 95 -4.19 1.17 -1.31
N LEU A 96 -3.46 1.40 -2.40
CA LEU A 96 -3.36 0.47 -3.55
C LEU A 96 -2.89 -0.91 -3.09
N GLY A 97 -1.87 -0.97 -2.22
CA GLY A 97 -1.39 -2.21 -1.63
C GLY A 97 -2.43 -2.88 -0.74
N GLY A 98 -3.30 -2.11 -0.08
CA GLY A 98 -4.44 -2.64 0.68
C GLY A 98 -5.48 -3.32 -0.22
N TRP A 99 -5.75 -2.76 -1.38
CA TRP A 99 -6.60 -3.38 -2.39
C TRP A 99 -5.94 -4.65 -2.95
N LEU A 100 -4.65 -4.59 -3.27
CA LEU A 100 -3.90 -5.77 -3.74
C LEU A 100 -3.86 -6.89 -2.68
N ALA A 101 -3.69 -6.55 -1.39
CA ALA A 101 -3.74 -7.52 -0.30
C ALA A 101 -5.11 -8.23 -0.23
N ILE A 102 -6.20 -7.49 -0.41
CA ILE A 102 -7.55 -8.06 -0.47
C ILE A 102 -7.68 -9.00 -1.68
N GLU A 103 -7.18 -8.62 -2.86
CA GLU A 103 -7.22 -9.47 -4.05
C GLU A 103 -6.40 -10.76 -3.86
N LEU A 104 -5.20 -10.68 -3.29
CA LEU A 104 -4.39 -11.85 -2.96
C LEU A 104 -5.08 -12.76 -1.92
N ALA A 105 -5.78 -12.19 -0.95
CA ALA A 105 -6.58 -12.98 0.00
C ALA A 105 -7.72 -13.73 -0.71
N ARG A 106 -8.43 -13.08 -1.67
CA ARG A 106 -9.44 -13.74 -2.51
C ARG A 106 -8.86 -14.90 -3.33
N ARG A 107 -7.61 -14.81 -3.75
CA ARG A 107 -6.88 -15.86 -4.47
C ARG A 107 -6.31 -16.96 -3.55
N GLY A 108 -6.60 -16.87 -2.24
CA GLY A 108 -6.20 -17.90 -1.25
C GLY A 108 -4.74 -17.81 -0.80
N ARG A 109 -4.07 -16.65 -1.00
CA ARG A 109 -2.67 -16.44 -0.60
C ARG A 109 -2.50 -15.93 0.82
N ALA A 110 -3.58 -15.69 1.57
CA ALA A 110 -3.54 -15.15 2.91
C ALA A 110 -3.45 -16.23 4.01
N LEU A 111 -2.58 -16.01 5.00
CA LEU A 111 -2.68 -16.54 6.37
C LEU A 111 -3.61 -15.62 7.20
N SER A 112 -3.43 -14.32 7.06
CA SER A 112 -4.31 -13.27 7.59
C SER A 112 -4.20 -12.03 6.72
N LEU A 113 -5.11 -11.06 6.89
CA LEU A 113 -5.17 -9.83 6.13
C LEU A 113 -5.32 -8.60 7.04
N VAL A 114 -4.48 -7.60 6.85
CA VAL A 114 -4.66 -6.25 7.39
C VAL A 114 -4.63 -5.25 6.23
N ALA A 115 -5.77 -4.67 5.90
CA ALA A 115 -5.87 -3.65 4.87
C ALA A 115 -6.03 -2.25 5.50
N ILE A 116 -5.05 -1.39 5.25
CA ILE A 116 -4.95 -0.04 5.82
C ILE A 116 -5.43 0.97 4.78
N SER A 117 -6.54 1.65 5.04
CA SER A 117 -7.17 2.61 4.11
C SER A 117 -7.16 2.09 2.67
N PRO A 118 -7.67 0.86 2.39
CA PRO A 118 -7.56 0.26 1.07
C PRO A 118 -8.18 1.12 -0.02
N GLY A 119 -7.46 1.28 -1.14
CA GLY A 119 -7.98 1.83 -2.38
C GLY A 119 -9.03 0.92 -3.01
N GLY A 120 -9.65 1.34 -4.09
CA GLY A 120 -10.70 0.55 -4.74
C GLY A 120 -12.05 0.62 -4.01
N GLY A 121 -12.89 -0.40 -4.21
CA GLY A 121 -14.21 -0.41 -3.60
C GLY A 121 -15.22 0.58 -4.21
N TRP A 122 -14.84 1.36 -5.20
CA TRP A 122 -15.70 2.30 -5.93
C TRP A 122 -16.15 1.76 -7.28
N GLU A 123 -17.25 2.28 -7.80
CA GLU A 123 -17.72 1.96 -9.16
C GLU A 123 -16.88 2.70 -10.21
N PRO A 124 -16.58 2.06 -11.36
CA PRO A 124 -15.94 2.73 -12.49
C PRO A 124 -16.66 4.02 -12.87
N GLY A 125 -15.91 5.09 -13.13
CA GLY A 125 -16.47 6.38 -13.53
C GLY A 125 -17.23 7.16 -12.45
N SER A 126 -17.30 6.66 -11.22
CA SER A 126 -17.96 7.31 -10.09
C SER A 126 -17.33 8.67 -9.72
N ALA A 127 -18.02 9.44 -8.89
CA ALA A 127 -17.50 10.69 -8.35
C ALA A 127 -16.24 10.48 -7.51
N GLU A 128 -16.14 9.33 -6.82
CA GLU A 128 -14.98 8.91 -6.04
C GLU A 128 -13.76 8.74 -6.92
N VAL A 129 -13.84 7.97 -8.00
CA VAL A 129 -12.76 7.77 -8.98
C VAL A 129 -12.32 9.11 -9.57
N LYS A 130 -13.29 9.95 -10.00
CA LYS A 130 -13.00 11.29 -10.56
C LYS A 130 -12.28 12.20 -9.56
N ARG A 131 -12.65 12.13 -8.26
CA ARG A 131 -12.00 12.89 -7.20
C ARG A 131 -10.56 12.42 -6.99
N ILE A 132 -10.35 11.10 -6.83
CA ILE A 132 -9.02 10.52 -6.61
C ILE A 132 -8.11 10.80 -7.80
N ARG A 133 -8.60 10.61 -9.02
CA ARG A 133 -7.84 10.91 -10.24
C ARG A 133 -7.41 12.38 -10.29
N ARG A 134 -8.32 13.31 -10.02
CA ARG A 134 -7.99 14.76 -9.95
C ARG A 134 -6.95 15.07 -8.89
N LEU A 135 -7.06 14.45 -7.71
CA LEU A 135 -6.10 14.63 -6.62
C LEU A 135 -4.70 14.20 -7.03
N PHE A 136 -4.56 12.98 -7.58
CA PHE A 136 -3.25 12.46 -8.03
C PHE A 136 -2.65 13.30 -9.17
N LEU A 137 -3.47 13.75 -10.13
CA LEU A 137 -2.99 14.63 -11.19
C LEU A 137 -2.47 15.96 -10.65
N ARG A 138 -3.13 16.53 -9.62
CA ARG A 138 -2.65 17.76 -8.94
C ARG A 138 -1.33 17.50 -8.21
N ILE A 139 -1.22 16.40 -7.45
CA ILE A 139 0.03 16.02 -6.78
C ILE A 139 1.15 15.86 -7.82
N ARG A 140 0.91 15.16 -8.92
CA ARG A 140 1.91 15.00 -9.99
C ARG A 140 2.31 16.33 -10.62
N ALA A 141 1.35 17.22 -10.89
CA ALA A 141 1.65 18.54 -11.42
C ALA A 141 2.52 19.37 -10.47
N THR A 142 2.21 19.34 -9.17
CA THR A 142 3.02 20.01 -8.14
C THR A 142 4.44 19.45 -8.08
N LEU A 143 4.58 18.13 -8.13
CA LEU A 143 5.88 17.46 -8.11
C LEU A 143 6.69 17.71 -9.39
N ARG A 144 6.03 17.80 -10.55
CA ARG A 144 6.71 18.16 -11.81
C ARG A 144 7.28 19.60 -11.78
N VAL A 145 6.55 20.54 -11.21
CA VAL A 145 7.02 21.94 -11.05
C VAL A 145 8.11 22.03 -9.99
N GLY A 146 7.94 21.34 -8.85
CA GLY A 146 8.94 21.30 -7.78
C GLY A 146 10.20 20.52 -8.17
N GLY A 147 10.07 19.56 -9.09
CA GLY A 147 11.12 18.79 -9.72
C GLY A 147 12.17 18.23 -8.74
N PRO A 148 13.44 18.25 -9.15
CA PRO A 148 14.55 17.75 -8.33
C PRO A 148 14.75 18.51 -7.02
N LEU A 149 14.21 19.72 -6.88
CA LEU A 149 14.36 20.54 -5.67
C LEU A 149 13.43 20.13 -4.53
N ALA A 150 12.29 19.49 -4.84
CA ALA A 150 11.30 19.12 -3.84
C ALA A 150 11.86 18.20 -2.72
N PRO A 151 12.67 17.17 -3.01
CA PRO A 151 13.32 16.37 -1.98
C PRO A 151 14.31 17.18 -1.10
N PHE A 152 15.04 18.11 -1.71
CA PHE A 152 15.94 18.99 -0.97
C PHE A 152 15.16 19.97 -0.07
N LEU A 153 14.04 20.49 -0.54
CA LEU A 153 13.19 21.41 0.22
C LEU A 153 12.41 20.69 1.34
N ALA A 154 12.36 19.35 1.36
CA ALA A 154 11.74 18.56 2.43
C ALA A 154 12.34 18.84 3.83
N ARG A 155 13.54 19.46 3.92
CA ARG A 155 14.12 19.93 5.19
C ARG A 155 13.21 20.97 5.88
N PHE A 156 12.40 21.71 5.14
CA PHE A 156 11.50 22.70 5.71
C PHE A 156 10.14 22.07 6.03
N ALA A 157 9.63 22.30 7.25
CA ALA A 157 8.32 21.80 7.68
C ALA A 157 7.17 22.25 6.79
N ALA A 158 7.23 23.49 6.27
CA ALA A 158 6.24 24.02 5.34
C ALA A 158 6.17 23.20 4.04
N THR A 159 7.32 22.82 3.48
CA THR A 159 7.38 21.98 2.28
C THR A 159 6.77 20.60 2.55
N ARG A 160 7.10 19.98 3.69
CA ARG A 160 6.52 18.69 4.07
C ARG A 160 4.99 18.77 4.19
N ARG A 161 4.45 19.85 4.80
CA ARG A 161 2.99 20.07 4.87
C ARG A 161 2.34 20.17 3.51
N VAL A 162 2.95 20.90 2.59
CA VAL A 162 2.43 21.06 1.22
C VAL A 162 2.51 19.78 0.42
N ALA A 163 3.64 19.08 0.47
CA ALA A 163 3.90 17.90 -0.35
C ALA A 163 3.19 16.63 0.16
N LEU A 164 3.08 16.46 1.48
CA LEU A 164 2.64 15.21 2.11
C LEU A 164 1.33 15.35 2.92
N GLY A 165 0.80 16.57 3.08
CA GLY A 165 -0.36 16.83 3.94
C GLY A 165 -1.67 16.18 3.50
N GLU A 166 -1.77 15.71 2.26
CA GLU A 166 -2.93 14.91 1.80
C GLU A 166 -2.86 13.45 2.29
N VAL A 167 -1.65 12.93 2.53
CA VAL A 167 -1.45 11.51 2.88
C VAL A 167 -1.03 11.30 4.33
N ILE A 168 -0.41 12.29 4.98
CA ILE A 168 0.06 12.23 6.36
C ILE A 168 -0.59 13.37 7.15
N ALA A 169 -1.09 13.08 8.34
CA ALA A 169 -1.78 14.09 9.15
C ALA A 169 -0.81 15.12 9.74
N HIS A 170 0.40 14.69 10.12
CA HIS A 170 1.42 15.51 10.76
C HIS A 170 2.78 15.43 10.07
N PRO A 171 2.91 15.81 8.76
CA PRO A 171 4.13 15.62 8.00
C PRO A 171 5.30 16.46 8.52
N GLU A 172 5.03 17.51 9.29
CA GLU A 172 6.08 18.32 9.96
C GLU A 172 6.84 17.55 11.04
N ARG A 173 6.28 16.45 11.57
CA ARG A 173 6.89 15.60 12.59
C ARG A 173 7.79 14.51 12.00
N MET A 174 7.69 14.27 10.70
CA MET A 174 8.53 13.27 10.03
C MET A 174 10.01 13.64 10.06
N SER A 175 10.87 12.63 10.02
CA SER A 175 12.26 12.86 9.71
C SER A 175 12.43 13.48 8.31
N VAL A 176 13.49 14.23 8.10
CA VAL A 176 13.80 14.82 6.79
C VAL A 176 14.08 13.73 5.76
N SER A 177 14.74 12.63 6.18
CA SER A 177 15.03 11.49 5.30
C SER A 177 13.77 10.79 4.81
N ASP A 178 12.83 10.50 5.71
CA ASP A 178 11.56 9.83 5.34
C ASP A 178 10.72 10.70 4.42
N ALA A 179 10.58 11.99 4.76
CA ALA A 179 9.84 12.92 3.94
C ALA A 179 10.45 13.07 2.54
N ARG A 180 11.79 13.15 2.47
CA ARG A 180 12.52 13.17 1.21
C ARG A 180 12.28 11.91 0.39
N GLY A 181 12.38 10.74 1.02
CA GLY A 181 12.18 9.45 0.37
C GLY A 181 10.77 9.33 -0.24
N LEU A 182 9.72 9.70 0.51
CA LEU A 182 8.34 9.66 0.00
C LEU A 182 8.10 10.66 -1.16
N ILE A 183 8.64 11.87 -1.08
CA ILE A 183 8.53 12.87 -2.14
C ILE A 183 9.26 12.39 -3.41
N GLU A 184 10.47 11.84 -3.25
CA GLU A 184 11.25 11.30 -4.36
C GLU A 184 10.57 10.09 -4.99
N ALA A 185 10.02 9.18 -4.18
CA ALA A 185 9.27 8.03 -4.67
C ALA A 185 8.08 8.46 -5.51
N ALA A 186 7.31 9.44 -5.05
CA ALA A 186 6.17 9.94 -5.79
C ALA A 186 6.55 10.66 -7.10
N TRP A 187 7.68 11.35 -7.11
CA TRP A 187 8.20 12.02 -8.31
C TRP A 187 8.68 11.03 -9.37
N ARG A 188 9.33 9.92 -8.95
CA ARG A 188 9.94 8.90 -9.83
C ARG A 188 9.02 7.71 -10.11
N CYS A 189 7.72 7.85 -9.98
CA CYS A 189 6.77 6.76 -10.24
C CYS A 189 6.46 6.66 -11.74
N ASP A 190 7.12 5.76 -12.47
CA ASP A 190 6.91 5.52 -13.91
C ASP A 190 5.56 4.84 -14.17
N ALA A 191 5.03 4.07 -13.21
CA ALA A 191 3.72 3.43 -13.30
C ALA A 191 2.55 4.43 -13.25
N PHE A 192 2.80 5.73 -13.00
CA PHE A 192 1.75 6.71 -12.72
C PHE A 192 0.66 6.76 -13.80
N ASP A 193 1.03 6.93 -15.05
CA ASP A 193 0.05 7.12 -16.13
C ASP A 193 -0.72 5.83 -16.43
N GLY A 194 -0.05 4.67 -16.33
CA GLY A 194 -0.68 3.35 -16.47
C GLY A 194 -1.72 3.07 -15.39
N VAL A 195 -1.37 3.28 -14.12
CA VAL A 195 -2.30 3.11 -12.99
C VAL A 195 -3.47 4.08 -13.09
N MET A 196 -3.23 5.35 -13.43
CA MET A 196 -4.31 6.33 -13.62
C MET A 196 -5.25 5.98 -14.79
N GLY A 197 -4.72 5.35 -15.84
CA GLY A 197 -5.51 4.83 -16.95
C GLY A 197 -6.35 3.61 -16.55
N ALA A 198 -5.78 2.67 -15.80
CA ALA A 198 -6.47 1.48 -15.32
C ALA A 198 -7.57 1.83 -14.29
N LEU A 199 -7.30 2.75 -13.36
CA LEU A 199 -8.22 3.13 -12.29
C LEU A 199 -9.64 3.48 -12.76
N SER A 200 -9.76 4.05 -13.95
CA SER A 200 -11.05 4.46 -14.52
C SER A 200 -11.84 3.28 -15.13
N ARG A 201 -11.17 2.16 -15.39
CA ARG A 201 -11.74 0.97 -16.05
C ARG A 201 -11.83 -0.23 -15.11
N GLU A 202 -11.10 -0.18 -13.99
CA GLU A 202 -11.04 -1.28 -13.03
C GLU A 202 -12.44 -1.55 -12.45
N PRO A 203 -12.96 -2.77 -12.55
CA PRO A 203 -14.26 -3.09 -11.97
C PRO A 203 -14.20 -3.00 -10.44
N ALA A 204 -15.35 -2.66 -9.85
CA ALA A 204 -15.47 -2.76 -8.41
C ALA A 204 -15.24 -4.22 -7.98
N PRO A 205 -14.41 -4.47 -6.95
CA PRO A 205 -14.22 -5.81 -6.45
C PRO A 205 -15.55 -6.38 -5.95
N GLY A 206 -15.76 -7.66 -6.19
CA GLY A 206 -16.91 -8.39 -5.64
C GLY A 206 -16.78 -8.59 -4.12
N PRO A 207 -17.83 -9.14 -3.47
CA PRO A 207 -17.78 -9.50 -2.06
C PRO A 207 -16.57 -10.38 -1.77
N VAL A 208 -15.93 -10.11 -0.64
CA VAL A 208 -14.79 -10.89 -0.16
C VAL A 208 -15.27 -11.80 0.94
N THR A 209 -15.28 -13.10 0.68
CA THR A 209 -15.45 -14.11 1.72
C THR A 209 -14.14 -14.23 2.49
N ASP A 210 -14.23 -14.48 3.79
CA ASP A 210 -13.05 -14.54 4.67
C ASP A 210 -12.04 -15.65 4.30
N GLY A 211 -12.43 -16.60 3.44
CA GLY A 211 -11.56 -17.69 3.00
C GLY A 211 -10.94 -18.49 4.16
N GLY A 212 -11.49 -18.32 5.38
CA GLY A 212 -10.99 -18.93 6.62
C GLY A 212 -9.80 -18.19 7.24
N CYS A 213 -9.49 -16.94 6.84
CA CYS A 213 -8.43 -16.15 7.45
C CYS A 213 -8.97 -14.92 8.20
N ARG A 214 -8.29 -14.55 9.30
CA ARG A 214 -8.63 -13.30 10.00
C ARG A 214 -8.35 -12.09 9.13
N MET A 215 -9.33 -11.19 9.11
CA MET A 215 -9.23 -9.95 8.33
C MET A 215 -9.46 -8.73 9.21
N ARG A 216 -8.70 -7.67 8.98
CA ARG A 216 -8.85 -6.37 9.65
C ARG A 216 -8.78 -5.24 8.64
N LEU A 217 -9.70 -4.29 8.78
CA LEU A 217 -9.68 -3.01 8.10
C LEU A 217 -9.24 -1.94 9.09
N VAL A 218 -8.20 -1.19 8.74
CA VAL A 218 -7.64 -0.11 9.56
C VAL A 218 -7.80 1.21 8.82
N TRP A 219 -8.22 2.28 9.52
CA TRP A 219 -8.42 3.58 8.90
C TRP A 219 -7.95 4.72 9.79
N GLY A 220 -7.26 5.71 9.21
CA GLY A 220 -6.89 6.93 9.90
C GLY A 220 -8.07 7.91 9.97
N THR A 221 -8.37 8.47 11.15
CA THR A 221 -9.51 9.40 11.30
C THR A 221 -9.29 10.76 10.63
N ARG A 222 -8.04 11.05 10.20
CA ARG A 222 -7.66 12.24 9.43
C ARG A 222 -7.24 11.91 8.00
N ASP A 223 -7.67 10.77 7.47
CA ASP A 223 -7.43 10.40 6.08
C ASP A 223 -8.13 11.39 5.14
N ARG A 224 -7.34 12.26 4.49
CA ARG A 224 -7.83 13.26 3.54
C ARG A 224 -7.92 12.71 2.12
N MET A 225 -7.12 11.68 1.83
CA MET A 225 -7.12 11.03 0.52
C MET A 225 -8.36 10.17 0.32
N LEU A 226 -8.65 9.28 1.28
CA LEU A 226 -9.83 8.42 1.30
C LEU A 226 -10.65 8.64 2.58
N PRO A 227 -11.31 9.81 2.74
CA PRO A 227 -12.00 10.15 3.98
C PRO A 227 -13.19 9.21 4.29
N MET A 228 -13.31 8.86 5.58
CA MET A 228 -14.50 8.18 6.10
C MET A 228 -15.71 9.14 6.16
N PRO A 229 -16.93 8.61 6.11
CA PRO A 229 -17.31 7.21 5.83
C PRO A 229 -17.33 6.89 4.33
N ARG A 230 -17.14 7.90 3.49
CA ARG A 230 -17.35 7.82 2.04
C ARG A 230 -16.63 6.66 1.35
N TYR A 231 -15.38 6.38 1.75
CA TYR A 231 -14.57 5.32 1.15
C TYR A 231 -14.55 4.05 2.00
N SER A 232 -14.69 4.17 3.32
CA SER A 232 -14.60 3.04 4.23
C SER A 232 -15.86 2.16 4.25
N ASP A 233 -17.06 2.76 4.17
CA ASP A 233 -18.32 2.04 4.34
C ASP A 233 -18.53 0.94 3.30
N ARG A 234 -18.03 1.15 2.08
CA ARG A 234 -18.14 0.13 1.06
C ARG A 234 -17.30 -1.09 1.41
N TRP A 235 -16.06 -0.90 1.84
CA TRP A 235 -15.21 -2.00 2.28
C TRP A 235 -15.80 -2.74 3.49
N ARG A 236 -16.39 -2.01 4.44
CA ARG A 236 -17.09 -2.63 5.58
C ARG A 236 -18.26 -3.51 5.14
N ARG A 237 -18.99 -3.10 4.12
CA ARG A 237 -20.09 -3.93 3.55
C ARG A 237 -19.57 -5.13 2.74
N MET A 238 -18.43 -4.98 2.08
CA MET A 238 -17.84 -6.04 1.25
C MET A 238 -17.12 -7.10 2.08
N ILE A 239 -16.59 -6.73 3.25
CA ILE A 239 -15.89 -7.62 4.17
C ILE A 239 -16.51 -7.47 5.58
N PRO A 240 -17.77 -7.90 5.76
CA PRO A 240 -18.50 -7.67 7.02
C PRO A 240 -17.91 -8.45 8.20
N THR A 241 -17.11 -9.48 7.96
CA THR A 241 -16.41 -10.28 8.97
C THR A 241 -15.09 -9.68 9.43
N ALA A 242 -14.60 -8.63 8.75
CA ALA A 242 -13.34 -8.01 9.14
C ALA A 242 -13.48 -7.19 10.43
N ASP A 243 -12.50 -7.32 11.32
CA ASP A 243 -12.33 -6.40 12.44
C ASP A 243 -12.14 -4.97 11.91
N TRP A 244 -12.72 -3.98 12.59
CA TRP A 244 -12.57 -2.57 12.26
C TRP A 244 -11.76 -1.82 13.31
N VAL A 245 -10.73 -1.08 12.87
CA VAL A 245 -9.88 -0.26 13.74
C VAL A 245 -9.73 1.15 13.18
N GLU A 246 -9.99 2.16 14.01
CA GLU A 246 -9.73 3.56 13.70
C GLU A 246 -8.49 4.04 14.43
N LEU A 247 -7.52 4.57 13.68
CA LEU A 247 -6.32 5.21 14.22
C LEU A 247 -6.60 6.71 14.40
N LYS A 248 -6.81 7.12 15.64
CA LYS A 248 -7.15 8.51 15.97
C LYS A 248 -6.03 9.47 15.61
N GLY A 249 -6.36 10.49 14.83
CA GLY A 249 -5.43 11.54 14.44
C GLY A 249 -4.48 11.17 13.30
N ALA A 250 -4.48 9.92 12.84
CA ALA A 250 -3.64 9.46 11.73
C ALA A 250 -4.25 9.77 10.36
N GLY A 251 -3.38 9.98 9.36
CA GLY A 251 -3.74 10.20 7.96
C GLY A 251 -3.87 8.92 7.15
N HIS A 252 -3.72 9.05 5.82
CA HIS A 252 -3.82 7.95 4.85
C HIS A 252 -2.65 6.97 4.91
N VAL A 253 -1.45 7.45 5.26
CA VAL A 253 -0.24 6.65 5.46
C VAL A 253 0.13 6.68 6.95
N PRO A 254 -0.64 5.95 7.79
CA PRO A 254 -0.59 6.09 9.24
C PRO A 254 0.72 5.58 9.87
N MET A 255 1.57 4.87 9.11
CA MET A 255 2.85 4.38 9.58
C MET A 255 3.77 5.51 10.08
N PHE A 256 3.58 6.75 9.58
CA PHE A 256 4.34 7.92 10.01
C PHE A 256 3.62 8.76 11.08
N ASP A 257 2.31 8.61 11.23
CA ASP A 257 1.54 9.35 12.26
C ASP A 257 1.42 8.57 13.57
N ASP A 258 1.19 7.24 13.49
CA ASP A 258 1.00 6.34 14.62
C ASP A 258 1.62 4.95 14.33
N PRO A 259 2.97 4.86 14.29
CA PRO A 259 3.66 3.60 13.99
C PRO A 259 3.35 2.49 14.98
N GLU A 260 3.19 2.82 16.26
CA GLU A 260 2.86 1.82 17.30
C GLU A 260 1.43 1.28 17.14
N GLY A 261 0.46 2.14 16.85
CA GLY A 261 -0.93 1.74 16.59
C GLY A 261 -1.05 0.86 15.34
N VAL A 262 -0.29 1.18 14.28
CA VAL A 262 -0.23 0.35 13.06
C VAL A 262 0.40 -1.00 13.37
N ALA A 263 1.57 -1.05 13.99
CA ALA A 263 2.26 -2.30 14.32
C ALA A 263 1.39 -3.18 15.23
N ARG A 264 0.78 -2.61 16.25
CA ARG A 264 -0.17 -3.31 17.14
C ARG A 264 -1.36 -3.87 16.38
N SER A 265 -1.94 -3.09 15.45
CA SER A 265 -3.06 -3.54 14.62
C SER A 265 -2.71 -4.73 13.74
N ILE A 266 -1.48 -4.80 13.25
CA ILE A 266 -0.96 -5.94 12.48
C ILE A 266 -0.75 -7.14 13.40
N LEU A 267 0.07 -6.99 14.45
CA LEU A 267 0.50 -8.10 15.31
C LEU A 267 -0.67 -8.78 16.03
N GLN A 268 -1.72 -8.05 16.40
CA GLN A 268 -2.93 -8.66 16.98
C GLN A 268 -3.69 -9.58 16.03
N VAL A 269 -3.54 -9.42 14.72
CA VAL A 269 -4.17 -10.28 13.71
C VAL A 269 -3.28 -11.48 13.40
N THR A 270 -1.98 -11.26 13.32
CA THR A 270 -1.01 -12.29 12.91
C THR A 270 -0.64 -13.25 14.05
N ALA A 271 -0.72 -12.83 15.31
CA ALA A 271 -0.31 -13.62 16.49
C ALA A 271 -1.22 -14.81 16.83
N ASN A 272 -2.37 -14.98 16.16
CA ASN A 272 -3.37 -16.00 16.51
C ASN A 272 -3.71 -16.91 15.32
N VAL A 273 -2.81 -17.10 14.38
CA VAL A 273 -2.97 -18.03 13.26
C VAL A 273 -2.15 -19.28 13.58
N THR A 274 -2.69 -20.15 14.45
CA THR A 274 -2.19 -21.52 14.70
C THR A 274 -3.31 -22.49 14.45
#